data_667031a3f37a94a97e324e0f07a69efa
#
_entry.id   667031a3f37a94a97e324e0f07a69efa
#
_cell.length_a   1.000
_cell.length_b   1.000
_cell.length_c   1.000
_cell.angle_alpha   90.00
_cell.angle_beta   90.00
_cell.angle_gamma   90.00
#
_symmetry.space_group_name_H-M   'P 1'
#
loop_
_entity.id
_entity.type
_entity.pdbx_description
1 polymer ?
#
loop_
_entity_poly.entity_id
_entity_poly.type
_entity_poly.pdbx_seq_one_letter_code
_entity_poly.pdbx_strand_id
1 'polypeptide(L)'
;MSLMITFTSMYGYVETAIDTAVSSFGSGLVSFVAAPLGVAATIYFLLLGFAVLRGAIQAPLRELVFQAGKVGFALAAASAVGYSAFVVNVATNLPTEIIAAGSGTAVTNPGTTFDTYVSDTNKIAQIISDENDKVQSQTVGLTDIDLAAEKLFANFVAFLAIIVLYIFAALSAAVGFCIVIFAKLAVAICVALAPLALACLLFNSSRWLFDGWLKQTANYILLMVVIAIMTKFITGLEQQVMDDIMSAVGDGSMFIAISGGRMVLNAAGIAIGVLSCVIIYIVGTVFFFQSPSIAAGIAGGASSGGHGFLQTGANILANRLMFRRIANSRPSAPAGRAGGTATRT
;
A
#
# COMPACT_ATOMS: atom_id res chain seq x y z
N MET A 1 -17.97 -16.64 20.64
CA MET A 1 -17.73 -16.13 19.28
C MET A 1 -16.76 -14.97 19.43
N SER A 2 -15.45 -15.24 19.28
CA SER A 2 -14.40 -14.23 19.47
C SER A 2 -14.48 -13.25 18.31
N LEU A 3 -14.73 -11.98 18.60
CA LEU A 3 -14.59 -10.86 17.66
C LEU A 3 -13.10 -10.61 17.40
N MET A 4 -12.40 -11.57 16.80
CA MET A 4 -11.11 -11.30 16.23
C MET A 4 -11.34 -10.56 14.92
N ILE A 5 -11.14 -9.25 14.95
CA ILE A 5 -11.10 -8.44 13.73
C ILE A 5 -9.80 -8.83 13.00
N THR A 6 -9.93 -9.61 11.93
CA THR A 6 -8.83 -9.99 11.05
C THR A 6 -8.70 -9.00 9.91
N PHE A 7 -7.53 -8.91 9.27
CA PHE A 7 -7.36 -8.10 8.05
C PHE A 7 -8.32 -8.55 6.95
N THR A 8 -8.58 -9.85 6.86
CA THR A 8 -9.59 -10.43 5.95
C THR A 8 -10.98 -9.84 6.17
N SER A 9 -11.46 -9.77 7.42
CA SER A 9 -12.77 -9.21 7.73
C SER A 9 -12.82 -7.70 7.50
N MET A 10 -11.77 -6.97 7.87
CA MET A 10 -11.66 -5.53 7.61
C MET A 10 -11.70 -5.22 6.11
N TYR A 11 -10.98 -6.00 5.30
CA TYR A 11 -11.00 -5.84 3.85
C TYR A 11 -12.41 -6.06 3.29
N GLY A 12 -13.13 -7.08 3.74
CA GLY A 12 -14.52 -7.35 3.34
C GLY A 12 -15.48 -6.21 3.68
N TYR A 13 -15.34 -5.59 4.86
CA TYR A 13 -16.14 -4.40 5.21
C TYR A 13 -15.85 -3.22 4.30
N VAL A 14 -14.57 -2.96 4.01
CA VAL A 14 -14.16 -1.88 3.10
C VAL A 14 -14.66 -2.17 1.68
N GLU A 15 -14.54 -3.40 1.21
CA GLU A 15 -15.02 -3.81 -0.11
C GLU A 15 -16.53 -3.58 -0.27
N THR A 16 -17.33 -4.03 0.70
CA THR A 16 -18.79 -3.80 0.69
C THR A 16 -19.13 -2.30 0.68
N ALA A 17 -18.43 -1.50 1.47
CA ALA A 17 -18.65 -0.05 1.50
C ALA A 17 -18.28 0.61 0.17
N ILE A 18 -17.17 0.19 -0.45
CA ILE A 18 -16.71 0.67 -1.76
C ILE A 18 -17.74 0.30 -2.85
N ASP A 19 -18.17 -0.96 -2.90
CA ASP A 19 -19.10 -1.43 -3.93
C ASP A 19 -20.44 -0.70 -3.84
N THR A 20 -20.93 -0.45 -2.62
CA THR A 20 -22.13 0.34 -2.40
C THR A 20 -21.96 1.78 -2.87
N ALA A 21 -20.82 2.41 -2.57
CA ALA A 21 -20.53 3.78 -2.97
C ALA A 21 -20.38 3.88 -4.51
N VAL A 22 -19.61 2.98 -5.12
CA VAL A 22 -19.37 2.96 -6.57
C VAL A 22 -20.67 2.73 -7.34
N SER A 23 -21.51 1.78 -6.91
CA SER A 23 -22.79 1.51 -7.57
C SER A 23 -23.75 2.70 -7.47
N SER A 24 -23.81 3.35 -6.32
CA SER A 24 -24.67 4.52 -6.07
C SER A 24 -24.19 5.75 -6.88
N PHE A 25 -22.92 6.14 -6.72
CA PHE A 25 -22.35 7.30 -7.42
C PHE A 25 -22.24 7.06 -8.92
N GLY A 26 -21.78 5.88 -9.35
CA GLY A 26 -21.60 5.55 -10.75
C GLY A 26 -22.93 5.56 -11.51
N SER A 27 -23.97 4.93 -10.97
CA SER A 27 -25.30 4.95 -11.59
C SER A 27 -25.91 6.35 -11.64
N GLY A 28 -25.70 7.16 -10.60
CA GLY A 28 -26.10 8.56 -10.56
C GLY A 28 -25.41 9.38 -11.65
N LEU A 29 -24.09 9.23 -11.81
CA LEU A 29 -23.32 9.91 -12.85
C LEU A 29 -23.65 9.42 -14.25
N VAL A 30 -23.87 8.12 -14.46
CA VAL A 30 -24.36 7.59 -15.74
C VAL A 30 -25.68 8.27 -16.14
N SER A 31 -26.64 8.35 -15.23
CA SER A 31 -27.94 8.99 -15.47
C SER A 31 -27.80 10.48 -15.76
N PHE A 32 -26.91 11.17 -15.02
CA PHE A 32 -26.64 12.59 -15.21
C PHE A 32 -25.99 12.89 -16.56
N VAL A 33 -25.02 12.06 -16.99
CA VAL A 33 -24.23 12.27 -18.21
C VAL A 33 -24.95 11.80 -19.46
N ALA A 34 -25.85 10.82 -19.39
CA ALA A 34 -26.49 10.18 -20.54
C ALA A 34 -27.19 11.16 -21.44
N ALA A 35 -28.01 12.07 -20.91
CA ALA A 35 -28.77 13.05 -21.70
C ALA A 35 -27.86 14.11 -22.34
N PRO A 36 -26.97 14.81 -21.62
CA PRO A 36 -26.02 15.75 -22.23
C PRO A 36 -25.09 15.08 -23.25
N LEU A 37 -24.66 13.83 -23.02
CA LEU A 37 -23.80 13.10 -23.94
C LEU A 37 -24.51 12.78 -25.26
N GLY A 38 -25.80 12.40 -25.21
CA GLY A 38 -26.62 12.19 -26.42
C GLY A 38 -26.77 13.44 -27.26
N VAL A 39 -27.06 14.59 -26.61
CA VAL A 39 -27.14 15.89 -27.30
C VAL A 39 -25.77 16.28 -27.89
N ALA A 40 -24.70 16.11 -27.10
CA ALA A 40 -23.34 16.42 -27.54
C ALA A 40 -22.93 15.56 -28.77
N ALA A 41 -23.27 14.28 -28.77
CA ALA A 41 -23.02 13.38 -29.89
C ALA A 41 -23.79 13.83 -31.15
N THR A 42 -25.04 14.23 -30.99
CA THR A 42 -25.85 14.74 -32.11
C THR A 42 -25.23 16.02 -32.71
N ILE A 43 -24.87 16.99 -31.86
CA ILE A 43 -24.18 18.21 -32.30
C ILE A 43 -22.87 17.89 -33.01
N TYR A 44 -22.10 16.94 -32.45
CA TYR A 44 -20.85 16.51 -33.04
C TYR A 44 -21.00 15.94 -34.44
N PHE A 45 -21.99 15.05 -34.68
CA PHE A 45 -22.28 14.52 -36.01
C PHE A 45 -22.81 15.57 -36.98
N LEU A 46 -23.63 16.52 -36.53
CA LEU A 46 -24.09 17.64 -37.37
C LEU A 46 -22.89 18.50 -37.82
N LEU A 47 -21.99 18.86 -36.94
CA LEU A 47 -20.79 19.63 -37.28
C LEU A 47 -19.85 18.84 -38.20
N LEU A 48 -19.70 17.53 -37.99
CA LEU A 48 -18.92 16.67 -38.88
C LEU A 48 -19.53 16.60 -40.27
N GLY A 49 -20.86 16.40 -40.39
CA GLY A 49 -21.57 16.41 -41.66
C GLY A 49 -21.41 17.74 -42.40
N PHE A 50 -21.49 18.87 -41.69
CA PHE A 50 -21.27 20.18 -42.26
C PHE A 50 -19.81 20.40 -42.75
N ALA A 51 -18.82 19.88 -42.02
CA ALA A 51 -17.41 19.91 -42.43
C ALA A 51 -17.15 19.08 -43.70
N VAL A 52 -17.82 17.93 -43.83
CA VAL A 52 -17.80 17.11 -45.05
C VAL A 52 -18.42 17.86 -46.23
N LEU A 53 -19.60 18.48 -46.06
CA LEU A 53 -20.26 19.26 -47.12
C LEU A 53 -19.44 20.46 -47.62
N ARG A 54 -18.64 21.06 -46.70
CA ARG A 54 -17.72 22.15 -47.05
C ARG A 54 -16.42 21.68 -47.74
N GLY A 55 -16.24 20.38 -47.90
CA GLY A 55 -15.02 19.83 -48.49
C GLY A 55 -13.78 19.98 -47.59
N ALA A 56 -13.95 20.27 -46.29
CA ALA A 56 -12.87 20.43 -45.35
C ALA A 56 -12.19 19.08 -44.99
N ILE A 57 -12.82 17.95 -45.31
CA ILE A 57 -12.34 16.61 -45.05
C ILE A 57 -12.07 15.89 -46.36
N GLN A 58 -10.80 15.58 -46.65
CA GLN A 58 -10.38 14.95 -47.90
C GLN A 58 -10.70 13.44 -47.99
N ALA A 59 -10.87 12.76 -46.84
CA ALA A 59 -11.24 11.33 -46.75
C ALA A 59 -12.49 11.16 -45.86
N PRO A 60 -13.68 11.58 -46.33
CA PRO A 60 -14.87 11.69 -45.47
C PRO A 60 -15.31 10.33 -44.86
N LEU A 61 -15.22 9.24 -45.63
CA LEU A 61 -15.64 7.92 -45.15
C LEU A 61 -14.73 7.40 -44.03
N ARG A 62 -13.43 7.54 -44.17
CA ARG A 62 -12.46 7.10 -43.15
C ARG A 62 -12.63 7.86 -41.82
N GLU A 63 -12.75 9.18 -41.95
CA GLU A 63 -12.91 10.06 -40.79
C GLU A 63 -14.26 9.81 -40.10
N LEU A 64 -15.34 9.65 -40.88
CA LEU A 64 -16.66 9.36 -40.34
C LEU A 64 -16.71 8.03 -39.60
N VAL A 65 -16.12 6.97 -40.14
CA VAL A 65 -16.07 5.65 -39.47
C VAL A 65 -15.28 5.72 -38.17
N PHE A 66 -14.12 6.40 -38.18
CA PHE A 66 -13.28 6.54 -36.98
C PHE A 66 -13.99 7.35 -35.88
N GLN A 67 -14.63 8.46 -36.26
CA GLN A 67 -15.36 9.31 -35.31
C GLN A 67 -16.66 8.65 -34.84
N ALA A 68 -17.38 7.93 -35.71
CA ALA A 68 -18.54 7.15 -35.31
C ALA A 68 -18.18 6.04 -34.32
N GLY A 69 -17.05 5.35 -34.54
CA GLY A 69 -16.51 4.37 -33.57
C GLY A 69 -16.20 4.98 -32.22
N LYS A 70 -15.56 6.16 -32.22
CA LYS A 70 -15.20 6.88 -30.97
C LYS A 70 -16.45 7.32 -30.20
N VAL A 71 -17.43 7.91 -30.89
CA VAL A 71 -18.71 8.35 -30.30
C VAL A 71 -19.53 7.15 -29.84
N GLY A 72 -19.60 6.08 -30.65
CA GLY A 72 -20.28 4.84 -30.29
C GLY A 72 -19.69 4.18 -29.07
N PHE A 73 -18.37 4.12 -28.96
CA PHE A 73 -17.69 3.62 -27.76
C PHE A 73 -18.00 4.46 -26.52
N ALA A 74 -17.90 5.80 -26.62
CA ALA A 74 -18.19 6.70 -25.51
C ALA A 74 -19.64 6.56 -25.01
N LEU A 75 -20.61 6.49 -25.95
CA LEU A 75 -22.01 6.27 -25.61
C LEU A 75 -22.28 4.88 -25.02
N ALA A 76 -21.70 3.84 -25.62
CA ALA A 76 -21.83 2.48 -25.10
C ALA A 76 -21.25 2.35 -23.69
N ALA A 77 -20.04 2.86 -23.46
CA ALA A 77 -19.37 2.79 -22.16
C ALA A 77 -19.99 3.71 -21.10
N ALA A 78 -20.66 4.80 -21.50
CA ALA A 78 -21.43 5.68 -20.63
C ALA A 78 -22.87 5.18 -20.39
N SER A 79 -23.32 4.11 -21.08
CA SER A 79 -24.61 3.48 -20.78
C SER A 79 -24.53 2.64 -19.50
N ALA A 80 -25.66 2.39 -18.82
CA ALA A 80 -25.70 1.62 -17.59
C ALA A 80 -25.09 0.21 -17.75
N VAL A 81 -25.38 -0.47 -18.87
CA VAL A 81 -24.86 -1.81 -19.19
C VAL A 81 -23.38 -1.74 -19.55
N GLY A 82 -22.97 -0.79 -20.39
CA GLY A 82 -21.57 -0.65 -20.81
C GLY A 82 -20.69 -0.17 -19.66
N TYR A 83 -21.17 0.70 -18.80
CA TYR A 83 -20.44 1.12 -17.60
C TYR A 83 -20.10 -0.07 -16.69
N SER A 84 -21.08 -0.92 -16.39
CA SER A 84 -20.83 -2.10 -15.57
C SER A 84 -19.90 -3.10 -16.28
N ALA A 85 -20.10 -3.37 -17.57
CA ALA A 85 -19.35 -4.37 -18.31
C ALA A 85 -17.90 -3.94 -18.63
N PHE A 86 -17.70 -2.70 -19.11
CA PHE A 86 -16.41 -2.24 -19.62
C PHE A 86 -15.60 -1.45 -18.60
N VAL A 87 -16.24 -0.82 -17.62
CA VAL A 87 -15.54 0.01 -16.64
C VAL A 87 -15.42 -0.71 -15.29
N VAL A 88 -16.55 -1.06 -14.70
CA VAL A 88 -16.54 -1.69 -13.35
C VAL A 88 -15.83 -3.03 -13.40
N ASN A 89 -16.28 -3.96 -14.27
CA ASN A 89 -15.70 -5.31 -14.31
C ASN A 89 -14.20 -5.30 -14.67
N VAL A 90 -13.80 -4.47 -15.66
CA VAL A 90 -12.38 -4.40 -16.04
C VAL A 90 -11.55 -3.80 -14.91
N ALA A 91 -11.97 -2.70 -14.31
CA ALA A 91 -11.19 -2.03 -13.28
C ALA A 91 -11.10 -2.85 -11.97
N THR A 92 -12.12 -3.64 -11.64
CA THR A 92 -12.14 -4.48 -10.43
C THR A 92 -11.45 -5.82 -10.61
N ASN A 93 -11.61 -6.45 -11.78
CA ASN A 93 -11.10 -7.81 -12.02
C ASN A 93 -9.69 -7.82 -12.61
N LEU A 94 -9.31 -6.82 -13.42
CA LEU A 94 -8.01 -6.77 -14.07
C LEU A 94 -6.83 -6.88 -13.07
N PRO A 95 -6.82 -6.19 -11.92
CA PRO A 95 -5.73 -6.35 -10.95
C PRO A 95 -5.62 -7.78 -10.43
N THR A 96 -6.75 -8.41 -10.10
CA THR A 96 -6.79 -9.78 -9.56
C THR A 96 -6.39 -10.82 -10.61
N GLU A 97 -6.78 -10.62 -11.87
CA GLU A 97 -6.37 -11.48 -12.99
C GLU A 97 -4.87 -11.38 -13.27
N ILE A 98 -4.29 -10.17 -13.27
CA ILE A 98 -2.84 -9.97 -13.44
C ILE A 98 -2.07 -10.63 -12.28
N ILE A 99 -2.55 -10.45 -11.04
CA ILE A 99 -1.94 -11.07 -9.86
C ILE A 99 -2.03 -12.59 -9.94
N ALA A 100 -3.18 -13.15 -10.33
CA ALA A 100 -3.38 -14.57 -10.49
C ALA A 100 -2.48 -15.17 -11.58
N ALA A 101 -2.37 -14.49 -12.72
CA ALA A 101 -1.49 -14.91 -13.82
C ALA A 101 -0.01 -14.89 -13.42
N GLY A 102 0.43 -13.90 -12.65
CA GLY A 102 1.83 -13.78 -12.20
C GLY A 102 2.18 -14.67 -11.00
N SER A 103 1.23 -14.94 -10.12
CA SER A 103 1.47 -15.68 -8.86
C SER A 103 1.07 -17.17 -8.93
N GLY A 104 0.36 -17.58 -9.97
CA GLY A 104 -0.21 -18.93 -10.10
C GLY A 104 -1.36 -19.22 -9.11
N THR A 105 -1.74 -18.27 -8.28
CA THR A 105 -2.82 -18.41 -7.29
C THR A 105 -3.73 -17.19 -7.33
N ALA A 106 -5.03 -17.41 -7.41
CA ALA A 106 -6.01 -16.33 -7.32
C ALA A 106 -6.04 -15.79 -5.87
N VAL A 107 -5.59 -14.57 -5.66
CA VAL A 107 -5.72 -13.88 -4.37
C VAL A 107 -7.02 -13.08 -4.42
N THR A 108 -8.09 -13.70 -3.91
CA THR A 108 -9.42 -13.08 -3.88
C THR A 108 -9.53 -12.02 -2.78
N ASN A 109 -8.80 -12.18 -1.68
CA ASN A 109 -8.80 -11.24 -0.56
C ASN A 109 -7.37 -10.97 -0.10
N PRO A 110 -6.81 -9.78 -0.37
CA PRO A 110 -5.47 -9.43 0.10
C PRO A 110 -5.32 -9.44 1.62
N GLY A 111 -6.41 -9.30 2.38
CA GLY A 111 -6.38 -9.39 3.84
C GLY A 111 -5.86 -10.73 4.35
N THR A 112 -6.12 -11.83 3.61
CA THR A 112 -5.63 -13.18 3.99
C THR A 112 -4.10 -13.25 4.04
N THR A 113 -3.42 -12.52 3.17
CA THR A 113 -1.96 -12.48 3.14
C THR A 113 -1.39 -11.79 4.39
N PHE A 114 -2.03 -10.71 4.83
CA PHE A 114 -1.63 -10.02 6.08
C PHE A 114 -2.01 -10.81 7.33
N ASP A 115 -3.11 -11.56 7.30
CA ASP A 115 -3.45 -12.48 8.39
C ASP A 115 -2.40 -13.62 8.48
N THR A 116 -1.91 -14.14 7.35
CA THR A 116 -0.83 -15.13 7.31
C THR A 116 0.47 -14.53 7.87
N TYR A 117 0.81 -13.30 7.49
CA TYR A 117 1.97 -12.58 7.99
C TYR A 117 1.98 -12.46 9.52
N VAL A 118 0.84 -12.09 10.12
CA VAL A 118 0.70 -12.05 11.58
C VAL A 118 0.69 -13.45 12.19
N SER A 119 0.11 -14.44 11.50
CA SER A 119 0.12 -15.84 11.95
C SER A 119 1.54 -16.41 12.03
N ASP A 120 2.40 -16.10 11.06
CA ASP A 120 3.80 -16.56 11.08
C ASP A 120 4.59 -15.87 12.20
N THR A 121 4.33 -14.59 12.46
CA THR A 121 4.85 -13.90 13.66
C THR A 121 4.42 -14.60 14.95
N ASN A 122 3.16 -15.05 15.05
CA ASN A 122 2.67 -15.79 16.21
C ASN A 122 3.40 -17.12 16.41
N LYS A 123 3.76 -17.83 15.34
CA LYS A 123 4.54 -19.08 15.44
C LYS A 123 5.93 -18.82 16.05
N ILE A 124 6.61 -17.77 15.61
CA ILE A 124 7.92 -17.38 16.18
C ILE A 124 7.80 -17.04 17.67
N ALA A 125 6.76 -16.25 18.02
CA ALA A 125 6.50 -15.90 19.41
C ALA A 125 6.20 -17.14 20.28
N GLN A 126 5.47 -18.11 19.75
CA GLN A 126 5.20 -19.39 20.41
C GLN A 126 6.49 -20.19 20.62
N ILE A 127 7.38 -20.29 19.62
CA ILE A 127 8.66 -20.97 19.76
C ILE A 127 9.48 -20.34 20.90
N ILE A 128 9.56 -19.01 20.95
CA ILE A 128 10.26 -18.31 22.04
C ILE A 128 9.63 -18.59 23.40
N SER A 129 8.29 -18.62 23.47
CA SER A 129 7.54 -18.95 24.70
C SER A 129 7.78 -20.39 25.14
N ASP A 130 7.68 -21.36 24.23
CA ASP A 130 7.87 -22.78 24.51
C ASP A 130 9.30 -23.08 24.99
N GLU A 131 10.30 -22.42 24.39
CA GLU A 131 11.68 -22.54 24.83
C GLU A 131 11.91 -21.91 26.22
N ASN A 132 11.27 -20.76 26.48
CA ASN A 132 11.29 -20.18 27.83
C ASN A 132 10.62 -21.10 28.87
N ASP A 133 9.50 -21.75 28.52
CA ASP A 133 8.79 -22.67 29.39
C ASP A 133 9.65 -23.90 29.76
N LYS A 134 10.49 -24.40 28.85
CA LYS A 134 11.47 -25.44 29.13
C LYS A 134 12.46 -25.00 30.24
N VAL A 135 12.94 -23.76 30.19
CA VAL A 135 13.79 -23.18 31.23
C VAL A 135 13.01 -23.04 32.55
N GLN A 136 11.76 -22.58 32.48
CA GLN A 136 10.93 -22.43 33.69
C GLN A 136 10.53 -23.75 34.36
N SER A 137 10.47 -24.86 33.62
CA SER A 137 10.08 -26.19 34.12
C SER A 137 11.13 -26.85 35.01
N GLN A 138 12.36 -26.34 35.03
CA GLN A 138 13.42 -26.86 35.90
C GLN A 138 13.07 -26.67 37.39
N THR A 139 13.27 -27.70 38.19
CA THR A 139 13.04 -27.64 39.66
C THR A 139 14.05 -26.74 40.34
N VAL A 140 13.59 -25.77 41.12
CA VAL A 140 14.42 -24.87 41.91
C VAL A 140 14.55 -25.48 43.33
N GLY A 141 15.79 -25.78 43.79
CA GLY A 141 16.03 -26.12 45.18
C GLY A 141 15.87 -24.90 46.09
N LEU A 142 15.56 -25.15 47.35
CA LEU A 142 15.36 -24.07 48.36
C LEU A 142 16.55 -23.12 48.55
N THR A 143 17.74 -23.51 48.06
CA THR A 143 19.00 -22.75 48.14
C THR A 143 19.47 -22.15 46.80
N ASP A 144 18.76 -22.39 45.69
CA ASP A 144 19.22 -22.04 44.36
C ASP A 144 18.72 -20.62 43.93
N ILE A 145 19.19 -19.59 44.64
CA ILE A 145 18.87 -18.19 44.36
C ILE A 145 19.34 -17.80 42.94
N ASP A 146 20.47 -18.31 42.48
CA ASP A 146 21.01 -18.06 41.15
C ASP A 146 20.09 -18.58 40.04
N LEU A 147 19.52 -19.78 40.22
CA LEU A 147 18.56 -20.35 39.28
C LEU A 147 17.23 -19.54 39.22
N ALA A 148 16.80 -19.03 40.39
CA ALA A 148 15.61 -18.20 40.45
C ALA A 148 15.82 -16.86 39.72
N ALA A 149 16.99 -16.24 39.90
CA ALA A 149 17.37 -15.02 39.19
C ALA A 149 17.48 -15.24 37.67
N GLU A 150 18.06 -16.38 37.27
CA GLU A 150 18.20 -16.75 35.85
C GLU A 150 16.85 -17.00 35.18
N LYS A 151 15.90 -17.65 35.83
CA LYS A 151 14.53 -17.82 35.33
C LYS A 151 13.82 -16.50 35.19
N LEU A 152 13.96 -15.59 36.14
CA LEU A 152 13.37 -14.27 36.07
C LEU A 152 13.94 -13.47 34.88
N PHE A 153 15.26 -13.52 34.68
CA PHE A 153 15.94 -12.91 33.56
C PHE A 153 15.49 -13.53 32.23
N ALA A 154 15.40 -14.86 32.13
CA ALA A 154 14.92 -15.57 30.96
C ALA A 154 13.49 -15.11 30.56
N ASN A 155 12.59 -15.06 31.53
CA ASN A 155 11.21 -14.62 31.31
C ASN A 155 11.15 -13.16 30.85
N PHE A 156 11.96 -12.28 31.39
CA PHE A 156 12.04 -10.87 30.97
C PHE A 156 12.57 -10.73 29.56
N VAL A 157 13.61 -11.48 29.18
CA VAL A 157 14.18 -11.45 27.81
C VAL A 157 13.17 -12.00 26.80
N ALA A 158 12.53 -13.13 27.08
CA ALA A 158 11.49 -13.70 26.21
C ALA A 158 10.31 -12.74 26.02
N PHE A 159 9.83 -12.15 27.10
CA PHE A 159 8.74 -11.17 27.06
C PHE A 159 9.10 -9.95 26.22
N LEU A 160 10.29 -9.38 26.43
CA LEU A 160 10.77 -8.23 25.66
C LEU A 160 10.93 -8.58 24.17
N ALA A 161 11.48 -9.74 23.87
CA ALA A 161 11.66 -10.23 22.50
C ALA A 161 10.32 -10.36 21.77
N ILE A 162 9.33 -10.96 22.41
CA ILE A 162 7.98 -11.13 21.86
C ILE A 162 7.31 -9.77 21.63
N ILE A 163 7.41 -8.82 22.56
CA ILE A 163 6.85 -7.47 22.38
C ILE A 163 7.46 -6.75 21.18
N VAL A 164 8.80 -6.78 21.07
CA VAL A 164 9.51 -6.14 19.96
C VAL A 164 9.06 -6.76 18.63
N LEU A 165 8.99 -8.10 18.57
CA LEU A 165 8.55 -8.83 17.39
C LEU A 165 7.14 -8.37 16.95
N TYR A 166 6.18 -8.35 17.87
CA TYR A 166 4.81 -7.93 17.56
C TYR A 166 4.69 -6.47 17.13
N ILE A 167 5.44 -5.55 17.74
CA ILE A 167 5.41 -4.14 17.38
C ILE A 167 5.83 -3.95 15.92
N PHE A 168 6.95 -4.54 15.51
CA PHE A 168 7.47 -4.38 14.15
C PHE A 168 6.61 -5.13 13.12
N ALA A 169 6.13 -6.33 13.45
CA ALA A 169 5.23 -7.08 12.59
C ALA A 169 3.91 -6.35 12.37
N ALA A 170 3.27 -5.87 13.45
CA ALA A 170 2.02 -5.14 13.38
C ALA A 170 2.17 -3.82 12.59
N LEU A 171 3.28 -3.10 12.78
CA LEU A 171 3.57 -1.87 12.03
C LEU A 171 3.71 -2.16 10.54
N SER A 172 4.48 -3.18 10.16
CA SER A 172 4.69 -3.56 8.78
C SER A 172 3.39 -4.02 8.10
N ALA A 173 2.65 -4.91 8.77
CA ALA A 173 1.35 -5.39 8.27
C ALA A 173 0.33 -4.25 8.12
N ALA A 174 0.24 -3.34 9.10
CA ALA A 174 -0.68 -2.22 9.06
C ALA A 174 -0.36 -1.26 7.92
N VAL A 175 0.92 -0.94 7.69
CA VAL A 175 1.34 -0.08 6.57
C VAL A 175 0.99 -0.71 5.23
N GLY A 176 1.35 -1.98 5.02
CA GLY A 176 1.05 -2.71 3.79
C GLY A 176 -0.45 -2.77 3.53
N PHE A 177 -1.24 -3.12 4.54
CA PHE A 177 -2.69 -3.21 4.46
C PHE A 177 -3.35 -1.85 4.16
N CYS A 178 -2.90 -0.77 4.81
CA CYS A 178 -3.40 0.59 4.53
C CYS A 178 -3.17 1.00 3.07
N ILE A 179 -2.03 0.65 2.49
CA ILE A 179 -1.73 0.98 1.08
C ILE A 179 -2.61 0.16 0.14
N VAL A 180 -2.89 -1.12 0.44
CA VAL A 180 -3.83 -1.95 -0.32
C VAL A 180 -5.24 -1.34 -0.31
N ILE A 181 -5.76 -0.97 0.87
CA ILE A 181 -7.07 -0.32 0.99
C ILE A 181 -7.09 1.01 0.21
N PHE A 182 -6.03 1.81 0.35
CA PHE A 182 -5.90 3.07 -0.40
C PHE A 182 -5.95 2.83 -1.91
N ALA A 183 -5.21 1.84 -2.42
CA ALA A 183 -5.20 1.50 -3.84
C ALA A 183 -6.60 1.07 -4.33
N LYS A 184 -7.29 0.21 -3.57
CA LYS A 184 -8.66 -0.23 -3.88
C LYS A 184 -9.63 0.94 -3.91
N LEU A 185 -9.60 1.81 -2.89
CA LEU A 185 -10.43 3.00 -2.82
C LEU A 185 -10.15 3.97 -3.98
N ALA A 186 -8.89 4.16 -4.34
CA ALA A 186 -8.50 5.04 -5.44
C ALA A 186 -8.99 4.52 -6.80
N VAL A 187 -8.91 3.20 -7.05
CA VAL A 187 -9.53 2.57 -8.24
C VAL A 187 -11.03 2.79 -8.23
N ALA A 188 -11.69 2.58 -7.09
CA ALA A 188 -13.13 2.78 -6.94
C ALA A 188 -13.58 4.21 -7.27
N ILE A 189 -12.83 5.22 -6.81
CA ILE A 189 -13.08 6.63 -7.16
C ILE A 189 -12.92 6.86 -8.66
N CYS A 190 -11.87 6.30 -9.27
CA CYS A 190 -11.68 6.40 -10.72
C CYS A 190 -12.84 5.75 -11.48
N VAL A 191 -13.29 4.57 -11.04
CA VAL A 191 -14.45 3.88 -11.62
C VAL A 191 -15.71 4.72 -11.50
N ALA A 192 -16.00 5.27 -10.32
CA ALA A 192 -17.18 6.11 -10.11
C ALA A 192 -17.20 7.36 -11.02
N LEU A 193 -16.04 7.94 -11.30
CA LEU A 193 -15.89 9.13 -12.17
C LEU A 193 -15.79 8.79 -13.67
N ALA A 194 -15.72 7.51 -14.03
CA ALA A 194 -15.54 7.08 -15.41
C ALA A 194 -16.60 7.63 -16.40
N PRO A 195 -17.91 7.69 -16.07
CA PRO A 195 -18.90 8.21 -17.01
C PRO A 195 -18.59 9.65 -17.44
N LEU A 196 -18.11 10.48 -16.50
CA LEU A 196 -17.73 11.86 -16.79
C LEU A 196 -16.45 11.92 -17.65
N ALA A 197 -15.46 11.10 -17.35
CA ALA A 197 -14.22 11.03 -18.11
C ALA A 197 -14.46 10.55 -19.54
N LEU A 198 -15.32 9.54 -19.72
CA LEU A 198 -15.71 9.01 -21.03
C LEU A 198 -16.48 10.04 -21.88
N ALA A 199 -17.33 10.86 -21.26
CA ALA A 199 -17.98 11.96 -21.94
C ALA A 199 -16.98 12.98 -22.49
N CYS A 200 -15.90 13.25 -21.77
CA CYS A 200 -14.84 14.16 -22.20
C CYS A 200 -14.02 13.63 -23.40
N LEU A 201 -14.08 12.34 -23.71
CA LEU A 201 -13.44 11.76 -24.88
C LEU A 201 -14.02 12.30 -26.21
N LEU A 202 -15.26 12.76 -26.19
CA LEU A 202 -15.99 13.21 -27.40
C LEU A 202 -15.32 14.42 -28.04
N PHE A 203 -14.90 15.39 -27.24
CA PHE A 203 -14.35 16.66 -27.72
C PHE A 203 -12.84 16.75 -27.53
N ASN A 204 -12.12 17.19 -28.56
CA ASN A 204 -10.68 17.35 -28.48
C ASN A 204 -10.22 18.34 -27.37
N SER A 205 -11.04 19.36 -27.10
CA SER A 205 -10.76 20.37 -26.05
C SER A 205 -10.81 19.78 -24.63
N SER A 206 -11.60 18.74 -24.37
CA SER A 206 -11.74 18.09 -23.05
C SER A 206 -11.03 16.76 -22.96
N ARG A 207 -10.43 16.27 -24.04
CA ARG A 207 -9.75 14.97 -24.11
C ARG A 207 -8.64 14.81 -23.08
N TRP A 208 -7.96 15.90 -22.72
CA TRP A 208 -6.91 15.89 -21.68
C TRP A 208 -7.42 15.35 -20.33
N LEU A 209 -8.71 15.56 -20.03
CA LEU A 209 -9.33 15.05 -18.80
C LEU A 209 -9.47 13.53 -18.85
N PHE A 210 -9.89 12.98 -19.99
CA PHE A 210 -9.95 11.53 -20.21
C PHE A 210 -8.55 10.91 -20.15
N ASP A 211 -7.55 11.50 -20.82
CA ASP A 211 -6.17 11.00 -20.83
C ASP A 211 -5.57 11.03 -19.42
N GLY A 212 -5.87 12.06 -18.62
CA GLY A 212 -5.47 12.15 -17.21
C GLY A 212 -6.15 11.10 -16.34
N TRP A 213 -7.45 10.91 -16.49
CA TRP A 213 -8.21 9.89 -15.79
C TRP A 213 -7.70 8.48 -16.11
N LEU A 214 -7.45 8.17 -17.37
CA LEU A 214 -6.97 6.86 -17.82
C LEU A 214 -5.60 6.54 -17.22
N LYS A 215 -4.66 7.50 -17.25
CA LYS A 215 -3.34 7.36 -16.63
C LYS A 215 -3.44 7.12 -15.12
N GLN A 216 -4.32 7.83 -14.45
CA GLN A 216 -4.48 7.71 -13.01
C GLN A 216 -5.12 6.37 -12.63
N THR A 217 -6.11 5.90 -13.39
CA THR A 217 -6.73 4.58 -13.22
C THR A 217 -5.69 3.47 -13.41
N ALA A 218 -4.90 3.54 -14.50
CA ALA A 218 -3.83 2.58 -14.76
C ALA A 218 -2.77 2.57 -13.63
N ASN A 219 -2.41 3.75 -13.10
CA ASN A 219 -1.49 3.87 -11.98
C ASN A 219 -2.00 3.13 -10.73
N TYR A 220 -3.27 3.29 -10.36
CA TYR A 220 -3.82 2.62 -9.17
C TYR A 220 -4.01 1.11 -9.38
N ILE A 221 -4.35 0.66 -10.60
CA ILE A 221 -4.38 -0.76 -10.94
C ILE A 221 -2.99 -1.36 -10.80
N LEU A 222 -1.96 -0.71 -11.36
CA LEU A 222 -0.57 -1.13 -11.23
C LEU A 222 -0.09 -1.11 -9.78
N LEU A 223 -0.54 -0.14 -8.99
CA LEU A 223 -0.22 -0.09 -7.56
C LEU A 223 -0.70 -1.36 -6.83
N MET A 224 -1.91 -1.84 -7.10
CA MET A 224 -2.41 -3.10 -6.51
C MET A 224 -1.52 -4.29 -6.89
N VAL A 225 -1.09 -4.36 -8.16
CA VAL A 225 -0.19 -5.42 -8.64
C VAL A 225 1.18 -5.33 -7.97
N VAL A 226 1.77 -4.14 -7.91
CA VAL A 226 3.08 -3.91 -7.27
C VAL A 226 3.05 -4.31 -5.79
N ILE A 227 1.98 -3.94 -5.06
CA ILE A 227 1.84 -4.31 -3.65
C ILE A 227 1.75 -5.83 -3.51
N ALA A 228 0.99 -6.51 -4.37
CA ALA A 228 0.87 -7.98 -4.33
C ALA A 228 2.22 -8.67 -4.56
N ILE A 229 3.03 -8.16 -5.50
CA ILE A 229 4.38 -8.67 -5.75
C ILE A 229 5.28 -8.43 -4.51
N MET A 230 5.26 -7.22 -3.95
CA MET A 230 6.05 -6.89 -2.76
C MET A 230 5.64 -7.75 -1.55
N THR A 231 4.35 -7.95 -1.34
CA THR A 231 3.86 -8.80 -0.25
C THR A 231 4.33 -10.25 -0.42
N LYS A 232 4.26 -10.81 -1.63
CA LYS A 232 4.80 -12.15 -1.93
C LYS A 232 6.30 -12.25 -1.66
N PHE A 233 7.06 -11.23 -2.02
CA PHE A 233 8.50 -11.18 -1.76
C PHE A 233 8.80 -11.16 -0.26
N ILE A 234 8.10 -10.32 0.51
CA ILE A 234 8.30 -10.19 1.95
C ILE A 234 7.91 -11.48 2.68
N THR A 235 6.76 -12.07 2.35
CA THR A 235 6.33 -13.35 2.96
C THR A 235 7.27 -14.49 2.61
N GLY A 236 7.87 -14.50 1.43
CA GLY A 236 8.90 -15.47 1.05
C GLY A 236 10.17 -15.34 1.89
N LEU A 237 10.63 -14.12 2.17
CA LEU A 237 11.76 -13.89 3.08
C LEU A 237 11.42 -14.27 4.52
N GLU A 238 10.22 -13.98 4.98
CA GLU A 238 9.75 -14.36 6.32
C GLU A 238 9.73 -15.86 6.50
N GLN A 239 9.23 -16.62 5.51
CA GLN A 239 9.24 -18.08 5.54
C GLN A 239 10.66 -18.64 5.60
N GLN A 240 11.63 -18.10 4.84
CA GLN A 240 13.02 -18.54 4.91
C GLN A 240 13.62 -18.35 6.32
N VAL A 241 13.39 -17.19 6.94
CA VAL A 241 13.87 -16.95 8.31
C VAL A 241 13.15 -17.84 9.31
N MET A 242 11.87 -18.13 9.09
CA MET A 242 11.12 -19.08 9.92
C MET A 242 11.74 -20.47 9.84
N ASP A 243 12.03 -20.95 8.64
CA ASP A 243 12.63 -22.28 8.41
C ASP A 243 14.05 -22.35 9.05
N ASP A 244 14.84 -21.28 8.94
CA ASP A 244 16.16 -21.19 9.58
C ASP A 244 16.06 -21.24 11.11
N ILE A 245 15.10 -20.51 11.71
CA ILE A 245 14.85 -20.54 13.16
C ILE A 245 14.39 -21.94 13.59
N MET A 246 13.45 -22.54 12.85
CA MET A 246 12.93 -23.88 13.15
C MET A 246 14.03 -24.94 13.09
N SER A 247 14.91 -24.90 12.09
CA SER A 247 16.04 -25.81 11.96
C SER A 247 17.06 -25.62 13.09
N ALA A 248 17.39 -24.38 13.41
CA ALA A 248 18.34 -24.05 14.48
C ALA A 248 17.81 -24.44 15.87
N VAL A 249 16.52 -24.39 16.11
CA VAL A 249 15.87 -24.90 17.32
C VAL A 249 15.89 -26.43 17.36
N GLY A 250 15.68 -27.08 16.20
CA GLY A 250 15.68 -28.55 16.08
C GLY A 250 17.07 -29.17 16.30
N ASP A 251 18.14 -28.51 15.88
CA ASP A 251 19.52 -29.02 15.90
C ASP A 251 20.26 -28.84 17.26
N GLY A 252 19.67 -28.24 18.23
CA GLY A 252 20.31 -28.06 19.53
C GLY A 252 20.03 -26.72 20.19
N SER A 253 18.88 -26.14 19.79
CA SER A 253 18.30 -25.00 20.45
C SER A 253 19.13 -23.72 20.36
N MET A 254 18.88 -22.96 19.31
CA MET A 254 19.36 -21.58 19.22
C MET A 254 19.00 -20.74 20.47
N PHE A 255 17.91 -21.10 21.14
CA PHE A 255 17.34 -20.36 22.26
C PHE A 255 17.66 -20.93 23.62
N ILE A 256 18.19 -22.16 23.72
CA ILE A 256 18.61 -22.79 24.95
C ILE A 256 20.09 -23.17 24.89
N ALA A 257 20.84 -22.83 25.92
CA ALA A 257 22.20 -23.26 26.13
C ALA A 257 22.29 -24.19 27.39
N ILE A 258 23.25 -25.07 27.43
CA ILE A 258 23.52 -25.89 28.60
C ILE A 258 24.71 -25.27 29.35
N SER A 259 24.48 -24.78 30.54
CA SER A 259 25.51 -24.24 31.42
C SER A 259 25.50 -24.97 32.77
N GLY A 260 26.61 -25.60 33.12
CA GLY A 260 26.72 -26.34 34.37
C GLY A 260 25.73 -27.50 34.55
N GLY A 261 25.28 -28.13 33.43
CA GLY A 261 24.27 -29.19 33.43
C GLY A 261 22.83 -28.71 33.57
N ARG A 262 22.58 -27.40 33.48
CA ARG A 262 21.26 -26.76 33.53
C ARG A 262 20.92 -26.14 32.18
N MET A 263 19.63 -26.13 31.83
CA MET A 263 19.14 -25.41 30.65
C MET A 263 19.01 -23.91 30.96
N VAL A 264 19.69 -23.10 30.20
CA VAL A 264 19.72 -21.64 30.31
C VAL A 264 19.21 -21.03 29.05
N LEU A 265 18.44 -19.95 29.14
CA LEU A 265 17.97 -19.23 27.94
C LEU A 265 19.16 -18.57 27.26
N ASN A 266 19.35 -18.88 25.97
CA ASN A 266 20.35 -18.22 25.13
C ASN A 266 19.83 -16.86 24.66
N ALA A 267 20.02 -15.84 25.49
CA ALA A 267 19.60 -14.48 25.18
C ALA A 267 20.19 -13.93 23.85
N ALA A 268 21.43 -14.34 23.52
CA ALA A 268 22.08 -13.95 22.27
C ALA A 268 21.39 -14.61 21.06
N GLY A 269 21.04 -15.89 21.16
CA GLY A 269 20.32 -16.61 20.12
C GLY A 269 18.93 -16.02 19.86
N ILE A 270 18.18 -15.74 20.94
CA ILE A 270 16.87 -15.06 20.83
C ILE A 270 17.04 -13.68 20.18
N ALA A 271 18.01 -12.89 20.61
CA ALA A 271 18.24 -11.57 20.05
C ALA A 271 18.57 -11.63 18.54
N ILE A 272 19.38 -12.59 18.10
CA ILE A 272 19.70 -12.79 16.68
C ILE A 272 18.44 -13.19 15.88
N GLY A 273 17.65 -14.15 16.36
CA GLY A 273 16.43 -14.60 15.71
C GLY A 273 15.40 -13.47 15.57
N VAL A 274 15.13 -12.75 16.67
CA VAL A 274 14.21 -11.61 16.68
C VAL A 274 14.71 -10.46 15.81
N LEU A 275 16.02 -10.17 15.85
CA LEU A 275 16.62 -9.13 15.01
C LEU A 275 16.47 -9.45 13.51
N SER A 276 16.64 -10.70 13.11
CA SER A 276 16.45 -11.14 11.73
C SER A 276 15.03 -10.89 11.27
N CYS A 277 14.03 -11.23 12.07
CA CYS A 277 12.62 -10.93 11.78
C CYS A 277 12.34 -9.42 11.72
N VAL A 278 12.86 -8.66 12.68
CA VAL A 278 12.68 -7.19 12.74
C VAL A 278 13.27 -6.52 11.49
N ILE A 279 14.42 -6.97 11.01
CA ILE A 279 15.04 -6.47 9.78
C ILE A 279 14.09 -6.70 8.58
N ILE A 280 13.49 -7.89 8.45
CA ILE A 280 12.54 -8.18 7.37
C ILE A 280 11.31 -7.27 7.48
N TYR A 281 10.76 -7.07 8.67
CA TYR A 281 9.62 -6.18 8.87
C TYR A 281 9.93 -4.72 8.53
N ILE A 282 11.13 -4.24 8.86
CA ILE A 282 11.59 -2.90 8.46
C ILE A 282 11.74 -2.80 6.94
N VAL A 283 12.39 -3.78 6.31
CA VAL A 283 12.54 -3.85 4.85
C VAL A 283 11.17 -3.89 4.17
N GLY A 284 10.25 -4.73 4.67
CA GLY A 284 8.88 -4.81 4.20
C GLY A 284 8.16 -3.48 4.28
N THR A 285 8.26 -2.78 5.40
CA THR A 285 7.69 -1.45 5.60
C THR A 285 8.23 -0.44 4.58
N VAL A 286 9.53 -0.43 4.34
CA VAL A 286 10.18 0.46 3.35
C VAL A 286 9.67 0.15 1.93
N PHE A 287 9.57 -1.12 1.55
CA PHE A 287 9.05 -1.52 0.24
C PHE A 287 7.59 -1.15 0.05
N PHE A 288 6.75 -1.33 1.07
CA PHE A 288 5.36 -0.89 1.01
C PHE A 288 5.26 0.62 0.79
N PHE A 289 6.05 1.43 1.48
CA PHE A 289 6.07 2.87 1.27
C PHE A 289 6.54 3.28 -0.13
N GLN A 290 7.41 2.50 -0.76
CA GLN A 290 7.91 2.79 -2.11
C GLN A 290 6.95 2.33 -3.22
N SER A 291 6.04 1.42 -2.93
CA SER A 291 5.12 0.84 -3.92
C SER A 291 4.34 1.88 -4.73
N PRO A 292 3.78 2.97 -4.16
CA PRO A 292 3.09 3.99 -4.95
C PRO A 292 4.00 4.73 -5.93
N SER A 293 5.26 4.96 -5.55
CA SER A 293 6.26 5.60 -6.41
C SER A 293 6.65 4.72 -7.60
N ILE A 294 6.82 3.42 -7.36
CA ILE A 294 7.13 2.43 -8.39
C ILE A 294 5.97 2.33 -9.40
N ALA A 295 4.75 2.20 -8.91
CA ALA A 295 3.55 2.14 -9.74
C ALA A 295 3.39 3.39 -10.61
N ALA A 296 3.57 4.58 -10.04
CA ALA A 296 3.51 5.85 -10.75
C ALA A 296 4.61 5.97 -11.82
N GLY A 297 5.81 5.49 -11.54
CA GLY A 297 6.91 5.46 -12.50
C GLY A 297 6.60 4.57 -13.72
N ILE A 298 5.99 3.40 -13.51
CA ILE A 298 5.60 2.48 -14.57
C ILE A 298 4.42 3.04 -15.39
N ALA A 299 3.44 3.65 -14.74
CA ALA A 299 2.27 4.22 -15.41
C ALA A 299 2.57 5.49 -16.23
N GLY A 300 3.81 5.98 -16.21
CA GLY A 300 4.17 7.25 -16.88
C GLY A 300 3.48 8.48 -16.28
N GLY A 301 2.98 8.37 -15.06
CA GLY A 301 2.39 9.45 -14.29
C GLY A 301 3.46 10.20 -13.49
N ALA A 302 3.34 11.53 -13.41
CA ALA A 302 4.09 12.28 -12.43
C ALA A 302 3.69 11.78 -11.03
N SER A 303 4.67 11.33 -10.25
CA SER A 303 4.48 10.84 -8.88
C SER A 303 4.01 11.96 -7.94
N SER A 304 2.73 12.30 -8.00
CA SER A 304 2.19 13.42 -7.21
C SER A 304 1.81 13.05 -5.77
N GLY A 305 1.93 11.81 -5.35
CA GLY A 305 1.36 11.40 -4.06
C GLY A 305 2.29 10.69 -3.06
N GLY A 306 3.20 9.83 -3.52
CA GLY A 306 3.97 8.97 -2.61
C GLY A 306 5.10 9.70 -1.87
N HIS A 307 5.76 10.62 -2.54
CA HIS A 307 6.85 11.38 -1.93
C HIS A 307 6.35 12.44 -0.93
N GLY A 308 5.16 13.00 -1.13
CA GLY A 308 4.61 14.04 -0.27
C GLY A 308 4.38 13.55 1.17
N PHE A 309 3.89 12.33 1.36
CA PHE A 309 3.57 11.80 2.70
C PHE A 309 4.82 11.48 3.50
N LEU A 310 5.82 10.82 2.90
CA LEU A 310 7.09 10.52 3.57
C LEU A 310 7.92 11.78 3.78
N GLN A 311 7.96 12.69 2.79
CA GLN A 311 8.69 13.94 2.88
C GLN A 311 8.05 14.88 3.90
N THR A 312 6.72 14.89 4.00
CA THR A 312 6.00 15.65 5.04
C THR A 312 6.27 15.06 6.42
N GLY A 313 6.21 13.73 6.58
CA GLY A 313 6.54 13.06 7.84
C GLY A 313 7.99 13.25 8.25
N ALA A 314 8.93 13.07 7.33
CA ALA A 314 10.37 13.30 7.56
C ALA A 314 10.67 14.78 7.85
N ASN A 315 10.02 15.72 7.18
CA ASN A 315 10.18 17.15 7.43
C ASN A 315 9.57 17.58 8.77
N ILE A 316 8.46 16.99 9.19
CA ILE A 316 7.88 17.25 10.53
C ILE A 316 8.80 16.74 11.63
N LEU A 317 9.39 15.54 11.46
CA LEU A 317 10.38 14.98 12.39
C LEU A 317 11.68 15.81 12.39
N ALA A 318 12.21 16.15 11.21
CA ALA A 318 13.41 16.95 11.06
C ALA A 318 13.21 18.37 11.66
N ASN A 319 12.07 19.00 11.40
CA ASN A 319 11.74 20.30 11.97
C ASN A 319 11.60 20.23 13.50
N ARG A 320 10.96 19.19 14.07
CA ARG A 320 10.89 19.04 15.53
C ARG A 320 12.27 18.83 16.16
N LEU A 321 13.15 18.10 15.49
CA LEU A 321 14.54 17.91 15.93
C LEU A 321 15.40 19.17 15.75
N MET A 322 15.20 19.95 14.69
CA MET A 322 15.89 21.22 14.45
C MET A 322 15.41 22.34 15.39
N PHE A 323 14.11 22.46 15.65
CA PHE A 323 13.60 23.45 16.61
C PHE A 323 14.15 23.25 18.03
N ARG A 324 14.49 22.01 18.41
CA ARG A 324 15.15 21.72 19.68
C ARG A 324 16.61 22.17 19.71
N ARG A 325 17.27 22.33 18.53
CA ARG A 325 18.64 22.85 18.41
C ARG A 325 18.68 24.38 18.40
N ILE A 326 17.69 25.04 17.79
CA ILE A 326 17.63 26.51 17.67
C ILE A 326 17.24 27.17 19.01
N ALA A 327 16.46 26.50 19.86
CA ALA A 327 16.13 26.98 21.19
C ALA A 327 17.33 27.07 22.16
N ASN A 328 18.48 26.43 21.81
CA ASN A 328 19.70 26.44 22.61
C ASN A 328 20.81 27.35 22.06
N SER A 329 20.61 28.05 20.93
CA SER A 329 21.56 29.04 20.43
C SER A 329 21.11 30.44 20.87
N ARG A 330 21.87 31.02 21.81
CA ARG A 330 21.75 32.44 22.22
C ARG A 330 21.96 33.32 21.01
N PRO A 331 21.17 34.40 20.79
CA PRO A 331 21.44 35.36 19.73
C PRO A 331 22.69 36.17 20.07
N SER A 332 23.71 36.10 19.20
CA SER A 332 24.82 37.05 19.22
C SER A 332 24.31 38.43 18.77
N ALA A 333 24.65 39.47 19.53
CA ALA A 333 24.27 40.84 19.27
C ALA A 333 24.77 41.34 17.90
N PRO A 334 24.02 42.20 17.19
CA PRO A 334 24.46 42.75 15.92
C PRO A 334 25.60 43.75 16.11
N ALA A 335 26.71 43.53 15.39
CA ALA A 335 27.79 44.48 15.28
C ALA A 335 27.34 45.77 14.54
N GLY A 336 27.62 46.93 15.14
CA GLY A 336 27.22 48.23 14.64
C GLY A 336 27.80 48.54 13.24
N ARG A 337 26.95 49.06 12.39
CA ARG A 337 27.27 49.54 11.04
C ARG A 337 27.84 50.92 11.17
N ALA A 338 29.16 51.10 10.93
CA ALA A 338 29.81 52.40 10.78
C ALA A 338 29.39 53.02 9.43
N GLY A 339 28.93 54.27 9.52
CA GLY A 339 28.50 55.07 8.39
C GLY A 339 29.70 55.50 7.50
N GLY A 340 29.53 55.39 6.21
CA GLY A 340 30.43 55.99 5.18
C GLY A 340 29.67 57.06 4.45
N THR A 341 30.20 58.30 4.53
CA THR A 341 29.74 59.51 3.86
C THR A 341 30.06 59.45 2.36
N ALA A 342 29.07 59.73 1.53
CA ALA A 342 29.26 59.96 0.09
C ALA A 342 29.64 61.42 -0.14
N THR A 343 30.75 61.69 -0.80
CA THR A 343 31.07 62.99 -1.44
C THR A 343 30.86 62.89 -2.95
N ARG A 344 30.07 63.82 -3.43
CA ARG A 344 29.83 64.14 -4.84
C ARG A 344 31.02 64.98 -5.36
N THR A 345 31.54 64.63 -6.51
CA THR A 345 31.90 65.57 -7.61
C THR A 345 31.76 64.84 -8.92
#